data_67715b6700f05d98be045523c6f8e679
#
_entry.id   67715b6700f05d98be045523c6f8e679
#
_cell.length_a   1.000
_cell.length_b   1.000
_cell.length_c   1.000
_cell.angle_alpha   90.00
_cell.angle_beta   90.00
_cell.angle_gamma   90.00
#
_symmetry.space_group_name_H-M   'P 1'
#
loop_
_entity.id
_entity.type
_entity.pdbx_description
1 polymer ?
#
loop_
_entity_poly.entity_id
_entity_poly.type
_entity_poly.pdbx_seq_one_letter_code
_entity_poly.pdbx_strand_id
1 'polypeptide(L)'
;MHRLYDRYIGYVMAVGLRYVPDRDEVRDVVQDSFVKIFSSISRFEYRGEGSLKGWMLRIVANEAISYAKAKTKFVFTDEVPDEPEADSPEVERVPPDVLTRLIGTLPDGYRLVLNMYVFEQKSHKEIAAELGIRESTSASQYLRAKKLLATRIKNYLKNTENEQD
;
A
#
# COMPACT_ATOMS: atom_id res chain seq x y z
N MET A 1 -13.53 12.96 -20.10
CA MET A 1 -13.08 12.91 -18.70
C MET A 1 -13.93 11.95 -17.86
N HIS A 2 -15.26 12.02 -17.89
CA HIS A 2 -16.13 11.10 -17.14
C HIS A 2 -15.82 9.62 -17.38
N ARG A 3 -15.68 9.18 -18.61
CA ARG A 3 -15.39 7.76 -18.94
C ARG A 3 -14.08 7.25 -18.36
N LEU A 4 -13.06 8.09 -18.31
CA LEU A 4 -11.77 7.70 -17.71
C LEU A 4 -11.90 7.54 -16.21
N TYR A 5 -12.56 8.50 -15.55
CA TYR A 5 -12.84 8.44 -14.12
C TYR A 5 -13.63 7.17 -13.77
N ASP A 6 -14.78 6.96 -14.40
CA ASP A 6 -15.67 5.83 -14.11
C ASP A 6 -14.96 4.48 -14.31
N ARG A 7 -14.12 4.38 -15.34
CA ARG A 7 -13.39 3.14 -15.64
C ARG A 7 -12.30 2.83 -14.62
N TYR A 8 -11.64 3.82 -14.07
CA TYR A 8 -10.44 3.62 -13.25
C TYR A 8 -10.60 3.95 -11.77
N ILE A 9 -11.70 4.56 -11.35
CA ILE A 9 -11.91 4.96 -9.95
C ILE A 9 -11.75 3.79 -8.97
N GLY A 10 -12.23 2.60 -9.30
CA GLY A 10 -12.08 1.41 -8.46
C GLY A 10 -10.62 1.03 -8.23
N TYR A 11 -9.79 1.05 -9.27
CA TYR A 11 -8.36 0.77 -9.17
C TYR A 11 -7.62 1.85 -8.39
N VAL A 12 -7.95 3.11 -8.64
CA VAL A 12 -7.37 4.27 -7.96
C VAL A 12 -7.69 4.23 -6.46
N MET A 13 -8.94 3.95 -6.11
CA MET A 13 -9.36 3.76 -4.72
C MET A 13 -8.64 2.60 -4.04
N ALA A 14 -8.49 1.47 -4.71
CA ALA A 14 -7.79 0.30 -4.17
C ALA A 14 -6.32 0.62 -3.84
N VAL A 15 -5.61 1.32 -4.71
CA VAL A 15 -4.24 1.78 -4.45
C VAL A 15 -4.22 2.78 -3.30
N GLY A 16 -5.10 3.77 -3.31
CA GLY A 16 -5.18 4.78 -2.26
C GLY A 16 -5.41 4.17 -0.87
N LEU A 17 -6.37 3.25 -0.75
CA LEU A 17 -6.74 2.61 0.51
C LEU A 17 -5.63 1.73 1.12
N ARG A 18 -4.72 1.18 0.31
CA ARG A 18 -3.57 0.45 0.85
C ARG A 18 -2.63 1.36 1.65
N TYR A 19 -2.51 2.62 1.25
CA TYR A 19 -1.67 3.62 1.92
C TYR A 19 -2.44 4.41 2.98
N VAL A 20 -3.68 4.76 2.70
CA VAL A 20 -4.53 5.67 3.49
C VAL A 20 -5.85 4.96 3.77
N PRO A 21 -5.96 4.22 4.88
CA PRO A 21 -7.14 3.40 5.17
C PRO A 21 -8.37 4.20 5.58
N ASP A 22 -8.21 5.44 6.01
CA ASP A 22 -9.34 6.33 6.30
C ASP A 22 -10.05 6.74 5.01
N ARG A 23 -11.36 6.51 4.96
CA ARG A 23 -12.15 6.73 3.74
C ARG A 23 -12.30 8.19 3.35
N ASP A 24 -12.32 9.10 4.31
CA ASP A 24 -12.44 10.53 4.03
C ASP A 24 -11.10 11.08 3.54
N GLU A 25 -10.01 10.68 4.20
CA GLU A 25 -8.66 11.06 3.80
C GLU A 25 -8.28 10.52 2.41
N VAL A 26 -8.61 9.26 2.11
CA VAL A 26 -8.29 8.67 0.79
C VAL A 26 -9.06 9.34 -0.34
N ARG A 27 -10.27 9.84 -0.10
CA ARG A 27 -11.03 10.61 -1.10
C ARG A 27 -10.28 11.87 -1.53
N ASP A 28 -9.66 12.57 -0.59
CA ASP A 28 -8.85 13.76 -0.89
C ASP A 28 -7.62 13.38 -1.73
N VAL A 29 -6.92 12.30 -1.36
CA VAL A 29 -5.79 11.77 -2.14
C VAL A 29 -6.20 11.37 -3.55
N VAL A 30 -7.34 10.70 -3.70
CA VAL A 30 -7.89 10.29 -5.00
C VAL A 30 -8.26 11.50 -5.85
N GLN A 31 -8.89 12.50 -5.26
CA GLN A 31 -9.24 13.74 -5.95
C GLN A 31 -8.01 14.47 -6.46
N ASP A 32 -6.99 14.66 -5.63
CA ASP A 32 -5.72 15.27 -6.01
C ASP A 32 -5.01 14.46 -7.10
N SER A 33 -5.07 13.14 -7.02
CA SER A 33 -4.53 12.23 -8.04
C SER A 33 -5.21 12.43 -9.40
N PHE A 34 -6.52 12.52 -9.44
CA PHE A 34 -7.25 12.77 -10.70
C PHE A 34 -6.96 14.16 -11.28
N VAL A 35 -6.82 15.18 -10.43
CA VAL A 35 -6.38 16.51 -10.91
C VAL A 35 -5.02 16.41 -11.60
N LYS A 36 -4.06 15.69 -11.01
CA LYS A 36 -2.75 15.47 -11.64
C LYS A 36 -2.82 14.63 -12.90
N ILE A 37 -3.63 13.58 -12.91
CA ILE A 37 -3.86 12.74 -14.10
C ILE A 37 -4.37 13.60 -15.26
N PHE A 38 -5.43 14.36 -15.03
CA PHE A 38 -6.03 15.18 -16.08
C PHE A 38 -5.13 16.31 -16.56
N SER A 39 -4.38 16.94 -15.66
CA SER A 39 -3.42 18.00 -16.05
C SER A 39 -2.19 17.47 -16.79
N SER A 40 -1.87 16.19 -16.65
CA SER A 40 -0.69 15.55 -17.23
C SER A 40 -1.02 14.63 -18.42
N ILE A 41 -2.29 14.39 -18.72
CA ILE A 41 -2.72 13.42 -19.74
C ILE A 41 -2.14 13.73 -21.15
N SER A 42 -1.94 15.01 -21.46
CA SER A 42 -1.33 15.42 -22.72
C SER A 42 0.14 15.01 -22.88
N ARG A 43 0.82 14.67 -21.77
CA ARG A 43 2.21 14.19 -21.75
C ARG A 43 2.30 12.66 -21.72
N PHE A 44 1.15 11.98 -21.60
CA PHE A 44 1.13 10.52 -21.60
C PHE A 44 1.48 9.98 -22.98
N GLU A 45 2.44 9.06 -23.02
CA GLU A 45 2.82 8.32 -24.21
C GLU A 45 2.27 6.89 -24.12
N TYR A 46 1.44 6.52 -25.08
CA TYR A 46 0.93 5.16 -25.15
C TYR A 46 2.04 4.17 -25.53
N ARG A 47 2.25 3.16 -24.70
CA ARG A 47 3.29 2.13 -24.86
C ARG A 47 2.72 0.71 -24.90
N GLY A 48 1.47 0.56 -25.30
CA GLY A 48 0.77 -0.71 -25.35
C GLY A 48 -0.33 -0.84 -24.31
N GLU A 49 -1.01 -1.99 -24.33
CA GLU A 49 -2.11 -2.29 -23.41
C GLU A 49 -1.65 -2.20 -21.96
N GLY A 50 -2.49 -1.61 -21.12
CA GLY A 50 -2.20 -1.40 -19.69
C GLY A 50 -1.29 -0.21 -19.35
N SER A 51 -0.61 0.40 -20.34
CA SER A 51 0.31 1.51 -20.08
C SER A 51 -0.37 2.73 -19.45
N LEU A 52 -1.59 3.04 -19.86
CA LEU A 52 -2.38 4.13 -19.27
C LEU A 52 -2.73 3.83 -17.82
N LYS A 53 -3.22 2.63 -17.54
CA LYS A 53 -3.53 2.19 -16.17
C LYS A 53 -2.30 2.26 -15.29
N GLY A 54 -1.18 1.70 -15.72
CA GLY A 54 0.08 1.71 -14.97
C GLY A 54 0.57 3.12 -14.67
N TRP A 55 0.49 4.02 -15.65
CA TRP A 55 0.85 5.43 -15.50
C TRP A 55 -0.05 6.14 -14.48
N MET A 56 -1.38 5.95 -14.58
CA MET A 56 -2.33 6.53 -13.62
C MET A 56 -2.08 6.03 -12.20
N LEU A 57 -1.93 4.71 -12.03
CA LEU A 57 -1.73 4.12 -10.70
C LEU A 57 -0.41 4.53 -10.06
N ARG A 58 0.63 4.83 -10.86
CA ARG A 58 1.89 5.40 -10.35
C ARG A 58 1.68 6.82 -9.81
N ILE A 59 0.88 7.64 -10.48
CA ILE A 59 0.52 8.98 -9.96
C ILE A 59 -0.20 8.86 -8.62
N VAL A 60 -1.16 7.95 -8.52
CA VAL A 60 -1.92 7.72 -7.29
C VAL A 60 -1.01 7.23 -6.17
N ALA A 61 -0.14 6.25 -6.44
CA ALA A 61 0.81 5.75 -5.45
C ALA A 61 1.73 6.87 -4.93
N ASN A 62 2.25 7.70 -5.81
CA ASN A 62 3.09 8.84 -5.43
C ASN A 62 2.33 9.86 -4.55
N GLU A 63 1.08 10.18 -4.89
CA GLU A 63 0.24 11.04 -4.03
C GLU A 63 -0.03 10.42 -2.67
N ALA A 64 -0.38 9.14 -2.64
CA ALA A 64 -0.65 8.42 -1.41
C ALA A 64 0.61 8.30 -0.53
N ILE A 65 1.78 8.06 -1.12
CA ILE A 65 3.07 8.03 -0.41
C ILE A 65 3.37 9.41 0.20
N SER A 66 3.22 10.47 -0.56
CA SER A 66 3.44 11.85 -0.07
C SER A 66 2.51 12.18 1.10
N TYR A 67 1.26 11.81 0.99
CA TYR A 67 0.28 12.00 2.05
C TYR A 67 0.64 11.20 3.31
N ALA A 68 0.90 9.90 3.15
CA ALA A 68 1.26 9.01 4.25
C ALA A 68 2.59 9.43 4.92
N LYS A 69 3.59 9.83 4.14
CA LYS A 69 4.87 10.34 4.63
C LYS A 69 4.68 11.55 5.55
N ALA A 70 3.84 12.50 5.17
CA ALA A 70 3.58 13.70 5.97
C ALA A 70 2.95 13.39 7.33
N LYS A 71 2.17 12.30 7.43
CA LYS A 71 1.47 11.87 8.65
C LYS A 71 2.25 10.86 9.48
N THR A 72 3.19 10.13 8.89
CA THR A 72 3.90 9.04 9.56
C THR A 72 5.03 9.57 10.43
N LYS A 73 5.01 9.19 11.70
CA LYS A 73 6.14 9.34 12.62
C LYS A 73 6.78 7.97 12.79
N PHE A 74 8.02 7.82 12.31
CA PHE A 74 8.77 6.60 12.53
C PHE A 74 9.29 6.55 13.96
N VAL A 75 8.92 5.52 14.71
CA VAL A 75 9.49 5.22 16.02
C VAL A 75 10.71 4.33 15.78
N PHE A 76 11.89 4.85 16.09
CA PHE A 76 13.15 4.10 16.01
C PHE A 76 13.27 3.22 17.26
N THR A 77 12.79 1.97 17.18
CA THR A 77 13.09 0.95 18.18
C THR A 77 14.00 -0.09 17.56
N ASP A 78 15.18 -0.28 18.11
CA ASP A 78 16.15 -1.29 17.68
C ASP A 78 15.73 -2.72 18.09
N GLU A 79 14.66 -2.85 18.85
CA GLU A 79 14.15 -4.15 19.29
C GLU A 79 13.27 -4.76 18.19
N VAL A 80 13.80 -5.76 17.52
CA VAL A 80 13.00 -6.67 16.69
C VAL A 80 12.26 -7.60 17.66
N PRO A 81 10.92 -7.60 17.68
CA PRO A 81 10.19 -8.59 18.47
C PRO A 81 10.62 -10.01 18.07
N ASP A 82 11.03 -10.79 19.02
CA ASP A 82 11.43 -12.19 18.86
C ASP A 82 10.13 -13.04 18.71
N GLU A 83 9.37 -12.78 17.65
CA GLU A 83 8.23 -13.64 17.32
C GLU A 83 8.69 -14.76 16.39
N PRO A 84 8.23 -16.00 16.62
CA PRO A 84 8.58 -17.12 15.76
C PRO A 84 8.21 -16.80 14.31
N GLU A 85 9.07 -17.23 13.38
CA GLU A 85 8.75 -17.15 11.94
C GLU A 85 7.40 -17.81 11.70
N ALA A 86 6.42 -17.00 11.40
CA ALA A 86 5.15 -17.52 10.95
C ALA A 86 5.35 -18.14 9.58
N ASP A 87 4.97 -19.40 9.39
CA ASP A 87 4.88 -20.02 8.08
C ASP A 87 4.21 -19.04 7.11
N SER A 88 4.68 -19.00 5.87
CA SER A 88 4.12 -18.11 4.86
C SER A 88 2.60 -18.27 4.79
N PRO A 89 1.81 -17.23 5.06
CA PRO A 89 0.37 -17.37 5.04
C PRO A 89 -0.12 -17.66 3.62
N GLU A 90 -1.20 -18.40 3.51
CA GLU A 90 -1.87 -18.68 2.22
C GLU A 90 -2.58 -17.41 1.71
N VAL A 91 -1.80 -16.42 1.28
CA VAL A 91 -2.29 -15.11 0.82
C VAL A 91 -3.29 -15.26 -0.32
N GLU A 92 -3.09 -16.26 -1.16
CA GLU A 92 -3.93 -16.56 -2.32
C GLU A 92 -5.39 -16.89 -1.96
N ARG A 93 -5.63 -17.32 -0.72
CA ARG A 93 -6.97 -17.60 -0.18
C ARG A 93 -7.67 -16.34 0.34
N VAL A 94 -6.98 -15.22 0.43
CA VAL A 94 -7.53 -13.96 0.95
C VAL A 94 -8.08 -13.13 -0.19
N PRO A 95 -9.37 -12.75 -0.18
CA PRO A 95 -9.93 -11.84 -1.17
C PRO A 95 -9.17 -10.50 -1.21
N PRO A 96 -8.98 -9.90 -2.39
CA PRO A 96 -8.19 -8.66 -2.54
C PRO A 96 -8.68 -7.50 -1.66
N ASP A 97 -9.99 -7.34 -1.49
CA ASP A 97 -10.57 -6.31 -0.64
C ASP A 97 -10.30 -6.56 0.86
N VAL A 98 -10.29 -7.82 1.28
CA VAL A 98 -9.92 -8.22 2.64
C VAL A 98 -8.44 -7.96 2.88
N LEU A 99 -7.57 -8.33 1.93
CA LEU A 99 -6.13 -8.06 2.03
C LEU A 99 -5.85 -6.56 2.16
N THR A 100 -6.53 -5.74 1.36
CA THR A 100 -6.43 -4.28 1.46
C THR A 100 -6.83 -3.78 2.86
N ARG A 101 -7.90 -4.30 3.43
CA ARG A 101 -8.32 -3.96 4.80
C ARG A 101 -7.29 -4.38 5.85
N LEU A 102 -6.74 -5.59 5.74
CA LEU A 102 -5.72 -6.10 6.66
C LEU A 102 -4.44 -5.25 6.60
N ILE A 103 -4.00 -4.86 5.41
CA ILE A 103 -2.88 -3.92 5.22
C ILE A 103 -3.20 -2.58 5.88
N GLY A 104 -4.42 -2.09 5.72
CA GLY A 104 -4.90 -0.85 6.33
C GLY A 104 -4.86 -0.84 7.85
N THR A 105 -4.88 -2.02 8.49
CA THR A 105 -4.80 -2.14 9.95
C THR A 105 -3.37 -2.10 10.51
N LEU A 106 -2.34 -2.15 9.65
CA LEU A 106 -0.95 -2.05 10.09
C LEU A 106 -0.64 -0.66 10.65
N PRO A 107 0.30 -0.53 11.60
CA PRO A 107 0.85 0.75 12.00
C PRO A 107 1.38 1.54 10.79
N ASP A 108 1.30 2.85 10.84
CA ASP A 108 1.57 3.74 9.70
C ASP A 108 2.92 3.49 9.01
N GLY A 109 4.00 3.40 9.79
CA GLY A 109 5.35 3.14 9.25
C GLY A 109 5.47 1.77 8.61
N TYR A 110 4.89 0.73 9.22
CA TYR A 110 4.88 -0.63 8.69
C TYR A 110 4.11 -0.69 7.36
N ARG A 111 2.93 -0.08 7.34
CA ARG A 111 2.07 -0.02 6.16
C ARG A 111 2.75 0.69 4.99
N LEU A 112 3.34 1.85 5.25
CA LEU A 112 4.01 2.66 4.23
C LEU A 112 5.19 1.91 3.61
N VAL A 113 6.09 1.37 4.41
CA VAL A 113 7.26 0.63 3.92
C VAL A 113 6.86 -0.66 3.22
N LEU A 114 5.88 -1.41 3.75
CA LEU A 114 5.37 -2.63 3.11
C LEU A 114 4.85 -2.34 1.70
N ASN A 115 4.01 -1.32 1.54
CA ASN A 115 3.46 -0.93 0.25
C ASN A 115 4.54 -0.51 -0.74
N MET A 116 5.50 0.29 -0.31
CA MET A 116 6.59 0.76 -1.18
C MET A 116 7.49 -0.40 -1.63
N TYR A 117 7.77 -1.35 -0.76
CA TYR A 117 8.62 -2.49 -1.09
C TYR A 117 7.89 -3.53 -1.96
N VAL A 118 6.69 -3.94 -1.58
CA VAL A 118 5.96 -5.04 -2.24
C VAL A 118 5.25 -4.57 -3.52
N PHE A 119 4.51 -3.47 -3.45
CA PHE A 119 3.67 -3.04 -4.59
C PHE A 119 4.39 -2.09 -5.54
N GLU A 120 5.22 -1.19 -5.02
CA GLU A 120 6.00 -0.26 -5.86
C GLU A 120 7.38 -0.83 -6.24
N GLN A 121 7.75 -1.99 -5.69
CA GLN A 121 9.02 -2.70 -5.97
C GLN A 121 10.26 -1.82 -5.75
N LYS A 122 10.20 -0.95 -4.75
CA LYS A 122 11.33 -0.11 -4.36
C LYS A 122 12.29 -0.89 -3.45
N SER A 123 13.57 -0.67 -3.62
CA SER A 123 14.59 -1.20 -2.71
C SER A 123 14.55 -0.47 -1.35
N HIS A 124 15.08 -1.08 -0.30
CA HIS A 124 15.20 -0.41 1.00
C HIS A 124 16.04 0.86 0.92
N LYS A 125 17.04 0.91 0.03
CA LYS A 125 17.84 2.10 -0.24
C LYS A 125 16.98 3.24 -0.83
N GLU A 126 16.14 2.92 -1.80
CA GLU A 126 15.22 3.90 -2.42
C GLU A 126 14.17 4.38 -1.43
N ILE A 127 13.58 3.46 -0.65
CA ILE A 127 12.62 3.79 0.40
C ILE A 127 13.25 4.70 1.46
N ALA A 128 14.44 4.36 1.92
CA ALA A 128 15.19 5.15 2.90
C ALA A 128 15.44 6.57 2.42
N ALA A 129 15.88 6.73 1.17
CA ALA A 129 16.11 8.04 0.56
C ALA A 129 14.82 8.86 0.46
N GLU A 130 13.71 8.23 0.05
CA GLU A 130 12.42 8.91 -0.14
C GLU A 130 11.76 9.31 1.18
N LEU A 131 11.87 8.46 2.21
CA LEU A 131 11.27 8.70 3.53
C LEU A 131 12.18 9.45 4.52
N GLY A 132 13.46 9.66 4.18
CA GLY A 132 14.42 10.29 5.07
C GLY A 132 14.76 9.44 6.30
N ILE A 133 14.80 8.12 6.15
CA ILE A 133 15.15 7.13 7.17
C ILE A 133 16.40 6.35 6.78
N ARG A 134 16.95 5.54 7.68
CA ARG A 134 18.06 4.65 7.38
C ARG A 134 17.56 3.44 6.58
N GLU A 135 18.43 2.87 5.76
CA GLU A 135 18.15 1.64 5.03
C GLU A 135 17.82 0.47 5.97
N SER A 136 18.54 0.37 7.09
CA SER A 136 18.25 -0.60 8.16
C SER A 136 16.87 -0.40 8.80
N THR A 137 16.43 0.85 8.95
CA THR A 137 15.09 1.18 9.45
C THR A 137 14.01 0.70 8.46
N SER A 138 14.21 0.95 7.16
CA SER A 138 13.30 0.45 6.12
C SER A 138 13.19 -1.09 6.18
N ALA A 139 14.33 -1.78 6.26
CA ALA A 139 14.36 -3.25 6.33
C ALA A 139 13.65 -3.79 7.59
N SER A 140 13.87 -3.17 8.76
CA SER A 140 13.21 -3.60 9.99
C SER A 140 11.71 -3.29 10.00
N GLN A 141 11.29 -2.14 9.48
CA GLN A 141 9.87 -1.81 9.32
C GLN A 141 9.14 -2.83 8.41
N TYR A 142 9.78 -3.18 7.30
CA TYR A 142 9.25 -4.19 6.38
C TYR A 142 9.10 -5.56 7.05
N LEU A 143 10.13 -6.02 7.77
CA LEU A 143 10.11 -7.31 8.44
C LEU A 143 8.99 -7.38 9.49
N ARG A 144 8.82 -6.34 10.29
CA ARG A 144 7.74 -6.23 11.28
C ARG A 144 6.37 -6.18 10.61
N ALA A 145 6.24 -5.41 9.53
CA ALA A 145 5.01 -5.35 8.75
C ALA A 145 4.62 -6.72 8.20
N LYS A 146 5.57 -7.44 7.62
CA LYS A 146 5.37 -8.79 7.06
C LYS A 146 4.91 -9.77 8.13
N LYS A 147 5.56 -9.78 9.29
CA LYS A 147 5.19 -10.66 10.42
C LYS A 147 3.79 -10.38 10.94
N LEU A 148 3.47 -9.10 11.17
CA LEU A 148 2.17 -8.70 11.68
C LEU A 148 1.05 -8.99 10.67
N LEU A 149 1.28 -8.73 9.40
CA LEU A 149 0.31 -9.04 8.34
C LEU A 149 0.08 -10.56 8.23
N ALA A 150 1.13 -11.36 8.29
CA ALA A 150 1.02 -12.82 8.29
C ALA A 150 0.14 -13.33 9.44
N THR A 151 0.31 -12.80 10.64
CA THR A 151 -0.54 -13.13 11.81
C THR A 151 -2.00 -12.76 11.55
N ARG A 152 -2.27 -11.59 10.99
CA ARG A 152 -3.63 -11.13 10.70
C ARG A 152 -4.30 -11.94 9.60
N ILE A 153 -3.56 -12.36 8.58
CA ILE A 153 -4.05 -13.26 7.52
C ILE A 153 -4.41 -14.63 8.12
N LYS A 154 -3.55 -15.20 8.94
CA LYS A 154 -3.83 -16.48 9.63
C LYS A 154 -5.11 -16.41 10.48
N ASN A 155 -5.27 -15.35 11.26
CA ASN A 155 -6.44 -15.15 12.09
C ASN A 155 -7.72 -15.02 11.25
N TYR A 156 -7.65 -14.28 10.14
CA TYR A 156 -8.77 -14.16 9.21
C TYR A 156 -9.19 -15.51 8.62
N LEU A 157 -8.23 -16.30 8.12
CA LEU A 157 -8.50 -17.61 7.52
C LEU A 157 -9.08 -18.58 8.54
N LYS A 158 -8.54 -18.61 9.76
CA LYS A 158 -9.05 -19.45 10.85
C LYS A 158 -10.49 -19.10 11.24
N ASN A 159 -10.83 -17.81 11.28
CA ASN A 159 -12.18 -17.37 11.60
C ASN A 159 -13.18 -17.75 10.52
N THR A 160 -12.80 -17.63 9.24
CA THR A 160 -13.68 -18.01 8.11
C THR A 160 -13.90 -19.53 8.03
N GLU A 161 -12.95 -20.35 8.41
CA GLU A 161 -13.10 -21.81 8.49
C GLU A 161 -14.08 -22.20 9.60
N ASN A 162 -14.02 -21.55 10.75
CA ASN A 162 -14.92 -21.80 11.89
C ASN A 162 -16.37 -21.35 11.64
N GLU A 163 -16.62 -20.42 10.73
CA GLU A 163 -17.96 -19.98 10.35
C GLU A 163 -18.64 -20.91 9.33
N GLN A 164 -17.89 -21.81 8.70
CA GLN A 164 -18.39 -22.78 7.71
C GLN A 164 -18.73 -24.15 8.33
N ASP A 165 -18.35 -24.40 9.57
CA ASP A 165 -18.69 -25.58 10.35
C ASP A 165 -19.92 -25.32 11.25
#